data_a9b2ce9012c24dd97b23b08eccc8aa21
#
_entry.id   a9b2ce9012c24dd97b23b08eccc8aa21
#
_cell.length_a   1.000
_cell.length_b   1.000
_cell.length_c   1.000
_cell.angle_alpha   90.00
_cell.angle_beta   90.00
_cell.angle_gamma   90.00
#
_symmetry.space_group_name_H-M   'P 1'
#
loop_
_entity.id
_entity.type
_entity.pdbx_description
1 polymer ?
#
loop_
_entity_poly.entity_id
_entity_poly.type
_entity_poly.pdbx_seq_one_letter_code
_entity_poly.pdbx_strand_id
1 'polypeptide(L)'
;MFYNLMKNNKIKSKMKHRIIVLLAMAVFVAIGQLGAQTVTYETTRSGLKLGVEVSDFTIHSVDYKGESLSEISMKGIMLPNDAGLPNLPRISKYIAIPNGAKVEVSYSTKESKTYYDLDIAPAIEIVPSMAVQSEEYVKDETVYGKNALYPEQIVEVSEVTNIRGIDAVIVGITPFQYNPVTKELISYENVEINIEYGDSDGIYGEERLRSRWFDDILKNTFINSEMIQAVDYSQRYNNAKNLEGCEYLIVIPNRDDFMPYAEQIKDFRTEQGIITEIMTLEEMGC
;
A
#
# COMPACT_ATOMS: atom_id res chain seq x y z
N MET A 1 9.54 62.68 3.40
CA MET A 1 10.12 61.64 4.29
C MET A 1 9.14 60.50 4.64
N PHE A 2 7.85 60.75 4.85
CA PHE A 2 6.85 59.73 5.20
C PHE A 2 6.49 58.74 4.05
N TYR A 3 6.58 59.14 2.76
CA TYR A 3 6.20 58.28 1.63
C TYR A 3 7.18 57.10 1.39
N ASN A 4 8.45 57.28 1.70
CA ASN A 4 9.47 56.24 1.57
C ASN A 4 9.41 55.18 2.71
N LEU A 5 8.92 55.54 3.90
CA LEU A 5 8.72 54.64 5.02
C LEU A 5 7.56 53.66 4.77
N MET A 6 6.46 54.09 4.15
CA MET A 6 5.33 53.24 3.80
C MET A 6 5.65 52.26 2.68
N LYS A 7 6.49 52.64 1.73
CA LYS A 7 6.91 51.74 0.61
C LYS A 7 7.82 50.62 1.10
N ASN A 8 8.72 50.89 2.04
CA ASN A 8 9.59 49.89 2.63
C ASN A 8 8.85 48.89 3.53
N ASN A 9 7.80 49.35 4.25
CA ASN A 9 6.98 48.45 5.08
C ASN A 9 6.10 47.48 4.21
N LYS A 10 5.58 47.97 3.07
CA LYS A 10 4.84 47.11 2.14
C LYS A 10 5.72 46.06 1.47
N ILE A 11 6.97 46.40 1.17
CA ILE A 11 7.94 45.45 0.56
C ILE A 11 8.38 44.40 1.59
N LYS A 12 8.65 44.80 2.84
CA LYS A 12 8.97 43.85 3.94
C LYS A 12 7.79 42.93 4.30
N SER A 13 6.56 43.46 4.25
CA SER A 13 5.35 42.64 4.47
C SER A 13 5.15 41.61 3.34
N LYS A 14 5.30 41.99 2.07
CA LYS A 14 5.21 41.07 0.94
C LYS A 14 6.34 40.04 0.91
N MET A 15 7.53 40.41 1.37
CA MET A 15 8.67 39.48 1.48
C MET A 15 8.48 38.49 2.63
N LYS A 16 7.94 38.92 3.78
CA LYS A 16 7.56 38.02 4.89
C LYS A 16 6.45 37.03 4.48
N HIS A 17 5.44 37.47 3.72
CA HIS A 17 4.41 36.56 3.20
C HIS A 17 4.95 35.57 2.16
N ARG A 18 5.90 35.96 1.32
CA ARG A 18 6.55 35.05 0.37
C ARG A 18 7.47 34.03 1.05
N ILE A 19 8.14 34.43 2.15
CA ILE A 19 8.96 33.52 2.95
C ILE A 19 8.08 32.57 3.77
N ILE A 20 6.92 33.00 4.27
CA ILE A 20 5.96 32.15 4.99
C ILE A 20 5.26 31.15 4.03
N VAL A 21 5.00 31.55 2.79
CA VAL A 21 4.42 30.65 1.76
C VAL A 21 5.44 29.65 1.23
N LEU A 22 6.74 29.96 1.28
CA LEU A 22 7.83 29.02 0.94
C LEU A 22 8.22 28.07 2.10
N LEU A 23 7.85 28.39 3.35
CA LEU A 23 8.08 27.53 4.52
C LEU A 23 6.87 26.63 4.86
N ALA A 24 5.76 26.76 4.15
CA ALA A 24 4.57 25.92 4.32
C ALA A 24 4.56 24.66 3.41
N MET A 25 5.69 24.30 2.80
CA MET A 25 5.96 22.91 2.42
C MET A 25 6.50 22.21 3.67
N ALA A 26 5.60 21.88 4.58
CA ALA A 26 5.93 21.03 5.70
C ALA A 26 6.25 19.64 5.13
N VAL A 27 7.51 19.29 5.15
CA VAL A 27 7.99 17.92 4.96
C VAL A 27 7.47 17.14 6.18
N PHE A 28 6.36 16.45 6.02
CA PHE A 28 5.97 15.41 6.96
C PHE A 28 6.82 14.18 6.63
N VAL A 29 7.98 14.09 7.26
CA VAL A 29 8.75 12.84 7.29
C VAL A 29 8.11 11.97 8.35
N ALA A 30 7.25 11.06 7.94
CA ALA A 30 6.82 9.97 8.82
C ALA A 30 7.99 8.98 8.94
N ILE A 31 8.74 9.06 10.04
CA ILE A 31 9.78 8.08 10.35
C ILE A 31 9.06 6.81 10.81
N GLY A 32 8.89 5.87 9.89
CA GLY A 32 8.48 4.51 10.22
C GLY A 32 9.59 3.78 10.96
N GLN A 33 9.20 2.99 11.93
CA GLN A 33 9.95 2.32 13.01
C GLN A 33 11.25 1.63 12.56
N LEU A 34 12.14 1.42 13.54
CA LEU A 34 13.36 0.59 13.59
C LEU A 34 13.19 -0.78 12.90
N GLY A 35 13.30 -0.83 11.58
CA GLY A 35 13.29 -2.01 10.73
C GLY A 35 14.54 -2.03 9.86
N ALA A 36 14.75 -3.13 9.15
CA ALA A 36 15.83 -3.28 8.17
C ALA A 36 15.73 -2.32 6.97
N GLN A 37 14.63 -1.58 6.88
CA GLN A 37 14.40 -0.53 5.87
C GLN A 37 13.72 0.68 6.47
N THR A 38 14.00 1.84 5.90
CA THR A 38 13.26 3.08 6.15
C THR A 38 12.48 3.43 4.89
N VAL A 39 11.18 3.65 5.03
CA VAL A 39 10.33 4.12 3.94
C VAL A 39 9.86 5.52 4.27
N THR A 40 10.23 6.46 3.43
CA THR A 40 9.82 7.86 3.52
C THR A 40 8.93 8.21 2.33
N TYR A 41 8.04 9.19 2.49
CA TYR A 41 7.26 9.68 1.37
C TYR A 41 7.03 11.18 1.46
N GLU A 42 6.83 11.79 0.33
CA GLU A 42 6.49 13.19 0.17
C GLU A 42 5.36 13.32 -0.84
N THR A 43 4.25 13.95 -0.45
CA THR A 43 3.15 14.25 -1.37
C THR A 43 3.48 15.46 -2.21
N THR A 44 3.22 15.38 -3.51
CA THR A 44 3.37 16.48 -4.45
C THR A 44 2.00 16.93 -4.96
N ARG A 45 1.93 17.97 -5.79
CA ARG A 45 0.67 18.42 -6.38
C ARG A 45 0.05 17.41 -7.34
N SER A 46 0.87 16.59 -7.98
CA SER A 46 0.47 15.65 -9.04
C SER A 46 0.84 14.22 -8.72
N GLY A 47 1.22 13.90 -7.48
CA GLY A 47 1.63 12.55 -7.16
C GLY A 47 2.29 12.39 -5.80
N LEU A 48 3.15 11.39 -5.70
CA LEU A 48 3.84 11.02 -4.48
C LEU A 48 5.26 10.56 -4.83
N LYS A 49 6.22 10.97 -4.01
CA LYS A 49 7.59 10.44 -4.05
C LYS A 49 7.81 9.52 -2.88
N LEU A 50 8.34 8.33 -3.15
CA LEU A 50 8.76 7.37 -2.16
C LEU A 50 10.27 7.25 -2.14
N GLY A 51 10.87 7.29 -0.95
CA GLY A 51 12.25 6.90 -0.70
C GLY A 51 12.28 5.60 0.08
N VAL A 52 13.01 4.61 -0.40
CA VAL A 52 13.25 3.35 0.31
C VAL A 52 14.74 3.22 0.55
N GLU A 53 15.14 3.21 1.83
CA GLU A 53 16.49 2.96 2.27
C GLU A 53 16.56 1.57 2.90
N VAL A 54 17.43 0.71 2.35
CA VAL A 54 17.67 -0.65 2.83
C VAL A 54 19.00 -0.65 3.56
N SER A 55 18.95 -0.78 4.88
CA SER A 55 20.15 -0.68 5.73
C SER A 55 20.64 -2.02 6.26
N ASP A 56 19.76 -3.02 6.37
CA ASP A 56 20.09 -4.27 7.04
C ASP A 56 19.34 -5.46 6.44
N PHE A 57 20.09 -6.45 5.99
CA PHE A 57 19.60 -7.75 5.57
C PHE A 57 20.65 -8.81 5.84
N THR A 58 20.25 -10.07 5.87
CA THR A 58 21.17 -11.18 6.11
C THR A 58 21.06 -12.20 4.98
N ILE A 59 22.20 -12.79 4.64
CA ILE A 59 22.30 -13.90 3.71
C ILE A 59 22.66 -15.14 4.54
N HIS A 60 21.80 -16.15 4.50
CA HIS A 60 21.97 -17.42 5.20
C HIS A 60 22.29 -18.53 4.21
N SER A 61 23.20 -19.42 4.59
CA SER A 61 23.42 -20.64 3.83
C SER A 61 22.52 -21.76 4.36
N VAL A 62 21.84 -22.45 3.45
CA VAL A 62 20.99 -23.62 3.73
C VAL A 62 21.50 -24.80 2.94
N ASP A 63 21.74 -25.93 3.61
CA ASP A 63 22.08 -27.19 2.90
C ASP A 63 20.80 -27.89 2.49
N TYR A 64 20.68 -28.13 1.20
CA TYR A 64 19.56 -28.86 0.65
C TYR A 64 20.05 -29.96 -0.28
N LYS A 65 19.83 -31.22 0.10
CA LYS A 65 20.25 -32.43 -0.66
C LYS A 65 21.74 -32.42 -1.05
N GLY A 66 22.60 -31.79 -0.23
CA GLY A 66 24.04 -31.67 -0.47
C GLY A 66 24.47 -30.49 -1.35
N GLU A 67 23.54 -29.62 -1.71
CA GLU A 67 23.79 -28.34 -2.35
C GLU A 67 23.66 -27.20 -1.35
N SER A 68 24.58 -26.23 -1.40
CA SER A 68 24.49 -25.03 -0.55
C SER A 68 23.72 -23.96 -1.27
N LEU A 69 22.53 -23.66 -0.79
CA LEU A 69 21.66 -22.56 -1.25
C LEU A 69 21.82 -21.34 -0.34
N SER A 70 21.47 -20.19 -0.86
CA SER A 70 21.49 -18.92 -0.13
C SER A 70 20.08 -18.36 0.01
N GLU A 71 19.69 -18.02 1.23
CA GLU A 71 18.42 -17.35 1.52
C GLU A 71 18.70 -15.92 1.98
N ILE A 72 17.86 -14.97 1.53
CA ILE A 72 17.93 -13.58 1.92
C ILE A 72 16.78 -13.26 2.84
N SER A 73 17.07 -12.67 3.99
CA SER A 73 16.04 -12.20 4.91
C SER A 73 16.24 -10.75 5.31
N MET A 74 15.11 -10.03 5.42
CA MET A 74 15.04 -8.67 5.95
C MET A 74 14.07 -8.64 7.11
N LYS A 75 14.48 -8.03 8.21
CA LYS A 75 13.63 -7.94 9.42
C LYS A 75 12.33 -7.20 9.12
N GLY A 76 11.19 -7.86 9.38
CA GLY A 76 9.86 -7.27 9.19
C GLY A 76 9.36 -7.25 7.75
N ILE A 77 10.10 -7.88 6.81
CA ILE A 77 9.68 -8.03 5.42
C ILE A 77 9.36 -9.50 5.16
N MET A 78 8.24 -9.72 4.50
CA MET A 78 7.83 -11.04 4.05
C MET A 78 8.41 -11.31 2.66
N LEU A 79 8.71 -12.59 2.42
CA LEU A 79 9.09 -13.06 1.10
C LEU A 79 7.83 -13.23 0.24
N PRO A 80 7.88 -12.97 -1.08
CA PRO A 80 6.73 -13.13 -1.97
C PRO A 80 6.28 -14.58 -2.09
N ASN A 81 7.21 -15.52 -1.99
CA ASN A 81 6.98 -16.97 -2.10
C ASN A 81 6.33 -17.39 -3.44
N ASP A 82 6.75 -16.76 -4.52
CA ASP A 82 6.36 -17.17 -5.87
C ASP A 82 7.10 -18.46 -6.24
N ALA A 83 6.41 -19.61 -6.20
CA ALA A 83 7.00 -20.92 -6.29
C ALA A 83 7.95 -21.09 -7.48
N GLY A 84 9.15 -21.59 -7.21
CA GLY A 84 10.19 -21.82 -8.21
C GLY A 84 11.04 -20.62 -8.58
N LEU A 85 10.62 -19.40 -8.24
CA LEU A 85 11.37 -18.16 -8.52
C LEU A 85 12.36 -17.83 -7.40
N PRO A 86 13.46 -17.08 -7.69
CA PRO A 86 14.37 -16.62 -6.64
C PRO A 86 13.63 -15.85 -5.56
N ASN A 87 13.69 -16.33 -4.31
CA ASN A 87 12.88 -15.78 -3.22
C ASN A 87 13.53 -14.55 -2.60
N LEU A 88 13.32 -13.40 -3.21
CA LEU A 88 13.92 -12.11 -2.83
C LEU A 88 12.95 -11.29 -1.98
N PRO A 89 13.40 -10.67 -0.86
CA PRO A 89 12.54 -9.83 -0.02
C PRO A 89 11.89 -8.69 -0.80
N ARG A 90 10.57 -8.50 -0.60
CA ARG A 90 9.77 -7.47 -1.28
C ARG A 90 9.03 -6.60 -0.28
N ILE A 91 9.24 -5.30 -0.36
CA ILE A 91 8.54 -4.27 0.39
C ILE A 91 7.29 -3.90 -0.39
N SER A 92 6.11 -4.05 0.20
CA SER A 92 4.85 -3.67 -0.45
C SER A 92 4.17 -2.55 0.33
N LYS A 93 3.71 -1.50 -0.37
CA LYS A 93 2.99 -0.37 0.20
C LYS A 93 1.71 -0.10 -0.57
N TYR A 94 0.61 0.05 0.18
CA TYR A 94 -0.65 0.53 -0.37
C TYR A 94 -0.60 2.05 -0.44
N ILE A 95 -0.94 2.58 -1.60
CA ILE A 95 -0.98 4.02 -1.86
C ILE A 95 -2.39 4.37 -2.30
N ALA A 96 -3.05 5.24 -1.53
CA ALA A 96 -4.31 5.82 -1.96
C ALA A 96 -4.06 6.77 -3.13
N ILE A 97 -4.89 6.68 -4.15
CA ILE A 97 -4.83 7.54 -5.33
C ILE A 97 -6.15 8.30 -5.50
N PRO A 98 -6.15 9.46 -6.17
CA PRO A 98 -7.38 10.15 -6.48
C PRO A 98 -8.31 9.29 -7.35
N ASN A 99 -9.62 9.49 -7.22
CA ASN A 99 -10.62 8.72 -7.94
C ASN A 99 -10.38 8.78 -9.46
N GLY A 100 -10.35 7.60 -10.08
CA GLY A 100 -10.16 7.45 -11.52
C GLY A 100 -8.79 7.85 -12.06
N ALA A 101 -7.81 8.15 -11.19
CA ALA A 101 -6.48 8.54 -11.60
C ALA A 101 -5.78 7.45 -12.41
N LYS A 102 -5.08 7.86 -13.46
CA LYS A 102 -4.06 7.04 -14.11
C LYS A 102 -2.75 7.21 -13.36
N VAL A 103 -2.07 6.11 -13.11
CA VAL A 103 -0.81 6.10 -12.35
C VAL A 103 0.35 5.81 -13.29
N GLU A 104 1.33 6.71 -13.30
CA GLU A 104 2.61 6.49 -13.95
C GLU A 104 3.71 6.42 -12.89
N VAL A 105 4.61 5.45 -13.02
CA VAL A 105 5.67 5.22 -12.05
C VAL A 105 7.02 5.19 -12.73
N SER A 106 7.95 5.93 -12.16
CA SER A 106 9.36 5.88 -12.51
C SER A 106 10.20 5.71 -11.25
N TYR A 107 11.38 5.15 -11.38
CA TYR A 107 12.28 4.99 -10.25
C TYR A 107 13.74 5.20 -10.64
N SER A 108 14.56 5.46 -9.64
CA SER A 108 16.02 5.52 -9.75
C SER A 108 16.68 4.91 -8.52
N THR A 109 17.88 4.36 -8.70
CA THR A 109 18.69 3.82 -7.64
C THR A 109 19.98 4.63 -7.53
N LYS A 110 20.50 4.84 -6.32
CA LYS A 110 21.71 5.64 -6.13
C LYS A 110 22.93 4.81 -5.76
N GLU A 111 22.78 3.88 -4.86
CA GLU A 111 23.86 3.09 -4.30
C GLU A 111 23.54 1.62 -4.43
N SER A 112 24.52 0.82 -4.88
CA SER A 112 24.35 -0.61 -5.02
C SER A 112 25.61 -1.36 -4.60
N LYS A 113 25.41 -2.60 -4.15
CA LYS A 113 26.48 -3.51 -3.77
C LYS A 113 26.25 -4.88 -4.42
N THR A 114 27.30 -5.45 -4.99
CA THR A 114 27.23 -6.77 -5.62
C THR A 114 27.86 -7.82 -4.71
N TYR A 115 27.19 -8.95 -4.58
CA TYR A 115 27.62 -10.15 -3.89
C TYR A 115 27.77 -11.27 -4.92
N TYR A 116 28.78 -12.09 -4.76
CA TYR A 116 29.18 -13.11 -5.72
C TYR A 116 29.04 -14.51 -5.13
N ASP A 117 29.03 -15.49 -6.01
CA ASP A 117 29.02 -16.92 -5.66
C ASP A 117 27.77 -17.31 -4.81
N LEU A 118 26.63 -16.67 -5.03
CA LEU A 118 25.39 -16.97 -4.36
C LEU A 118 24.48 -17.83 -5.24
N ASP A 119 23.98 -18.93 -4.71
CA ASP A 119 22.93 -19.72 -5.31
C ASP A 119 21.63 -19.48 -4.55
N ILE A 120 20.85 -18.48 -4.99
CA ILE A 120 19.65 -18.07 -4.27
C ILE A 120 18.60 -19.18 -4.32
N ALA A 121 18.08 -19.54 -3.15
CA ALA A 121 17.03 -20.55 -3.04
C ALA A 121 15.76 -20.10 -3.76
N PRO A 122 15.08 -20.98 -4.51
CA PRO A 122 13.76 -20.70 -5.04
C PRO A 122 12.72 -20.68 -3.91
N ALA A 123 11.62 -19.98 -4.13
CA ALA A 123 10.46 -20.08 -3.25
C ALA A 123 9.85 -21.49 -3.30
N ILE A 124 9.43 -21.97 -2.15
CA ILE A 124 8.75 -23.26 -2.01
C ILE A 124 7.27 -23.07 -2.32
N GLU A 125 6.66 -24.06 -2.98
CA GLU A 125 5.22 -24.05 -3.19
C GLU A 125 4.46 -24.16 -1.86
N ILE A 126 3.65 -23.17 -1.57
CA ILE A 126 2.78 -23.17 -0.38
C ILE A 126 1.47 -23.87 -0.74
N VAL A 127 1.28 -25.08 -0.21
CA VAL A 127 0.03 -25.81 -0.38
C VAL A 127 -0.97 -25.52 0.76
N PRO A 128 -2.30 -25.61 0.50
CA PRO A 128 -3.31 -25.42 1.53
C PRO A 128 -3.10 -26.36 2.74
N SER A 129 -3.44 -25.90 3.94
CA SER A 129 -3.09 -26.48 5.23
C SER A 129 -3.51 -27.93 5.49
N MET A 130 -4.26 -28.57 4.59
CA MET A 130 -4.65 -29.99 4.68
C MET A 130 -3.74 -30.93 3.88
N ALA A 131 -2.83 -30.42 3.09
CA ALA A 131 -1.84 -31.20 2.36
C ALA A 131 -0.49 -31.19 3.09
N VAL A 132 0.29 -32.25 2.91
CA VAL A 132 1.68 -32.28 3.40
C VAL A 132 2.45 -31.25 2.61
N GLN A 133 3.00 -30.25 3.29
CA GLN A 133 3.83 -29.22 2.66
C GLN A 133 5.06 -29.87 2.03
N SER A 134 5.29 -29.62 0.77
CA SER A 134 6.55 -30.01 0.12
C SER A 134 7.60 -29.00 0.56
N GLU A 135 8.67 -29.48 1.20
CA GLU A 135 9.86 -28.67 1.50
C GLU A 135 10.88 -28.75 0.35
N GLU A 136 10.40 -28.93 -0.87
CA GLU A 136 11.27 -29.07 -2.02
C GLU A 136 11.55 -27.72 -2.69
N TYR A 137 12.84 -27.40 -2.80
CA TYR A 137 13.32 -26.27 -3.61
C TYR A 137 13.37 -26.71 -5.08
N VAL A 138 12.37 -26.30 -5.86
CA VAL A 138 12.28 -26.58 -7.29
C VAL A 138 12.56 -25.29 -8.06
N LYS A 139 13.67 -25.25 -8.80
CA LYS A 139 14.03 -24.06 -9.60
C LYS A 139 13.22 -24.02 -10.89
N ASP A 140 12.64 -22.86 -11.21
CA ASP A 140 12.03 -22.61 -12.52
C ASP A 140 13.15 -22.35 -13.54
N GLU A 141 13.35 -23.27 -14.45
CA GLU A 141 14.39 -23.19 -15.49
C GLU A 141 14.19 -22.00 -16.44
N THR A 142 12.98 -21.47 -16.55
CA THR A 142 12.70 -20.28 -17.37
C THR A 142 13.35 -19.02 -16.79
N VAL A 143 13.65 -19.01 -15.49
CA VAL A 143 14.37 -17.96 -14.80
C VAL A 143 15.80 -18.37 -14.48
N TYR A 144 15.98 -19.52 -13.82
CA TYR A 144 17.33 -19.96 -13.39
C TYR A 144 18.26 -20.35 -14.54
N GLY A 145 17.73 -20.72 -15.70
CA GLY A 145 18.51 -21.01 -16.91
C GLY A 145 18.90 -19.76 -17.72
N LYS A 146 18.43 -18.56 -17.34
CA LYS A 146 18.72 -17.34 -18.10
C LYS A 146 19.86 -16.54 -17.51
N ASN A 147 20.77 -16.07 -18.37
CA ASN A 147 21.77 -15.08 -18.02
C ASN A 147 21.15 -13.67 -18.06
N ALA A 148 20.28 -13.38 -17.08
CA ALA A 148 19.56 -12.11 -16.96
C ALA A 148 19.28 -11.83 -15.50
N LEU A 149 19.08 -10.56 -15.17
CA LEU A 149 18.69 -10.14 -13.82
C LEU A 149 17.22 -10.46 -13.55
N TYR A 150 16.94 -11.02 -12.37
CA TYR A 150 15.60 -11.24 -11.84
C TYR A 150 15.46 -10.51 -10.48
N PRO A 151 14.34 -9.79 -10.23
CA PRO A 151 13.33 -9.42 -11.22
C PRO A 151 13.89 -8.47 -12.28
N GLU A 152 13.26 -8.39 -13.44
CA GLU A 152 13.66 -7.45 -14.49
C GLU A 152 13.50 -6.00 -14.04
N GLN A 153 12.39 -5.73 -13.32
CA GLN A 153 12.13 -4.44 -12.70
C GLN A 153 12.08 -4.60 -11.18
N ILE A 154 12.80 -3.73 -10.47
CA ILE A 154 12.81 -3.75 -9.00
C ILE A 154 11.60 -3.04 -8.38
N VAL A 155 10.85 -2.29 -9.17
CA VAL A 155 9.61 -1.63 -8.75
C VAL A 155 8.48 -2.09 -9.67
N GLU A 156 7.43 -2.61 -9.06
CA GLU A 156 6.21 -3.04 -9.74
C GLU A 156 5.00 -2.35 -9.12
N VAL A 157 4.02 -2.06 -9.94
CA VAL A 157 2.77 -1.42 -9.51
C VAL A 157 1.60 -2.28 -9.96
N SER A 158 0.68 -2.52 -9.04
CA SER A 158 -0.55 -3.26 -9.35
C SER A 158 -1.48 -2.45 -10.24
N GLU A 159 -2.46 -3.13 -10.83
CA GLU A 159 -3.65 -2.45 -11.32
C GLU A 159 -4.34 -1.68 -10.19
N VAL A 160 -5.13 -0.67 -10.59
CA VAL A 160 -5.94 0.08 -9.62
C VAL A 160 -6.97 -0.85 -9.00
N THR A 161 -7.02 -0.88 -7.69
CA THR A 161 -8.01 -1.61 -6.91
C THR A 161 -8.79 -0.65 -6.02
N ASN A 162 -9.99 -1.03 -5.62
CA ASN A 162 -10.80 -0.22 -4.71
C ASN A 162 -10.89 -0.88 -3.34
N ILE A 163 -10.44 -0.16 -2.32
CA ILE A 163 -10.48 -0.61 -0.92
C ILE A 163 -11.46 0.28 -0.17
N ARG A 164 -12.67 -0.20 0.05
CA ARG A 164 -13.75 0.50 0.77
C ARG A 164 -14.00 1.92 0.28
N GLY A 165 -14.12 2.05 -1.03
CA GLY A 165 -14.39 3.33 -1.69
C GLY A 165 -13.16 4.20 -1.93
N ILE A 166 -11.95 3.72 -1.63
CA ILE A 166 -10.69 4.40 -1.91
C ILE A 166 -9.99 3.67 -3.06
N ASP A 167 -9.74 4.36 -4.15
CA ASP A 167 -8.91 3.84 -5.23
C ASP A 167 -7.45 3.78 -4.76
N ALA A 168 -6.78 2.70 -5.07
CA ALA A 168 -5.45 2.43 -4.59
C ALA A 168 -4.62 1.61 -5.56
N VAL A 169 -3.32 1.72 -5.44
CA VAL A 169 -2.34 0.82 -6.04
C VAL A 169 -1.43 0.23 -4.98
N ILE A 170 -0.89 -0.95 -5.26
CA ILE A 170 0.17 -1.56 -4.46
C ILE A 170 1.48 -1.33 -5.19
N VAL A 171 2.42 -0.68 -4.53
CA VAL A 171 3.78 -0.55 -5.03
C VAL A 171 4.64 -1.59 -4.34
N GLY A 172 5.13 -2.55 -5.12
CA GLY A 172 6.06 -3.58 -4.70
C GLY A 172 7.48 -3.19 -5.06
N ILE A 173 8.40 -3.27 -4.09
CA ILE A 173 9.79 -2.87 -4.26
C ILE A 173 10.66 -4.04 -3.83
N THR A 174 11.36 -4.64 -4.77
CA THR A 174 12.35 -5.69 -4.53
C THR A 174 13.74 -5.06 -4.68
N PRO A 175 14.38 -4.61 -3.58
CA PRO A 175 15.64 -3.88 -3.66
C PRO A 175 16.84 -4.80 -3.95
N PHE A 176 16.59 -5.88 -4.68
CA PHE A 176 17.55 -6.88 -5.08
C PHE A 176 17.33 -7.28 -6.53
N GLN A 177 18.41 -7.57 -7.22
CA GLN A 177 18.37 -8.29 -8.50
C GLN A 177 19.40 -9.41 -8.48
N TYR A 178 19.01 -10.57 -8.97
CA TYR A 178 19.83 -11.76 -8.99
C TYR A 178 20.01 -12.30 -10.41
N ASN A 179 21.23 -12.60 -10.78
CA ASN A 179 21.53 -13.34 -12.02
C ASN A 179 21.89 -14.79 -11.67
N PRO A 180 21.04 -15.77 -11.99
CA PRO A 180 21.26 -17.16 -11.60
C PRO A 180 22.46 -17.82 -12.28
N VAL A 181 22.80 -17.38 -13.49
CA VAL A 181 23.90 -17.97 -14.28
C VAL A 181 25.25 -17.46 -13.78
N THR A 182 25.38 -16.18 -13.50
CA THR A 182 26.61 -15.59 -12.94
C THR A 182 26.69 -15.72 -11.43
N LYS A 183 25.60 -16.11 -10.76
CA LYS A 183 25.45 -16.19 -9.30
C LYS A 183 25.77 -14.88 -8.59
N GLU A 184 25.38 -13.78 -9.23
CA GLU A 184 25.56 -12.42 -8.75
C GLU A 184 24.25 -11.86 -8.20
N LEU A 185 24.29 -11.35 -6.97
CA LEU A 185 23.21 -10.62 -6.35
C LEU A 185 23.59 -9.15 -6.22
N ILE A 186 22.78 -8.28 -6.78
CA ILE A 186 22.89 -6.83 -6.60
C ILE A 186 21.88 -6.40 -5.54
N SER A 187 22.32 -5.71 -4.49
CA SER A 187 21.46 -5.01 -3.55
C SER A 187 21.48 -3.51 -3.82
N TYR A 188 20.33 -2.86 -3.77
CA TYR A 188 20.17 -1.42 -3.91
C TYR A 188 19.90 -0.81 -2.55
N GLU A 189 20.78 0.06 -2.06
CA GLU A 189 20.68 0.65 -0.72
C GLU A 189 19.63 1.77 -0.70
N ASN A 190 19.50 2.53 -1.81
CA ASN A 190 18.57 3.62 -1.94
C ASN A 190 17.77 3.51 -3.25
N VAL A 191 16.45 3.44 -3.12
CA VAL A 191 15.50 3.44 -4.24
C VAL A 191 14.58 4.65 -4.10
N GLU A 192 14.62 5.55 -5.06
CA GLU A 192 13.70 6.69 -5.17
C GLU A 192 12.65 6.38 -6.23
N ILE A 193 11.38 6.51 -5.87
CA ILE A 193 10.24 6.19 -6.73
C ILE A 193 9.38 7.43 -6.86
N ASN A 194 9.06 7.82 -8.09
CA ASN A 194 8.16 8.90 -8.39
C ASN A 194 6.86 8.32 -8.97
N ILE A 195 5.74 8.65 -8.35
CA ILE A 195 4.39 8.21 -8.71
C ILE A 195 3.62 9.45 -9.12
N GLU A 196 3.21 9.51 -10.38
CA GLU A 196 2.44 10.63 -10.92
C GLU A 196 0.99 10.21 -11.16
N TYR A 197 0.05 11.11 -10.82
CA TYR A 197 -1.37 10.93 -11.00
C TYR A 197 -1.85 11.77 -12.16
N GLY A 198 -2.33 11.13 -13.22
CA GLY A 198 -2.96 11.79 -14.34
C GLY A 198 -4.49 11.73 -14.30
N ASP A 199 -5.14 12.63 -15.00
CA ASP A 199 -6.58 12.58 -15.31
C ASP A 199 -7.50 12.36 -14.08
N SER A 200 -7.28 13.06 -12.97
CA SER A 200 -8.07 12.92 -11.75
C SER A 200 -8.67 14.24 -11.26
N ASP A 201 -9.72 14.15 -10.46
CA ASP A 201 -10.35 15.28 -9.79
C ASP A 201 -9.63 15.72 -8.50
N GLY A 202 -8.61 14.98 -8.08
CA GLY A 202 -7.86 15.22 -6.85
C GLY A 202 -8.60 14.79 -5.58
N ILE A 203 -9.74 14.10 -5.70
CA ILE A 203 -10.56 13.63 -4.57
C ILE A 203 -10.19 12.17 -4.27
N TYR A 204 -9.94 11.87 -3.00
CA TYR A 204 -9.58 10.53 -2.54
C TYR A 204 -10.80 9.86 -1.90
N GLY A 205 -11.39 8.94 -2.64
CA GLY A 205 -12.50 8.12 -2.20
C GLY A 205 -13.88 8.78 -2.29
N GLU A 206 -14.89 7.95 -2.08
CA GLU A 206 -16.28 8.35 -2.08
C GLU A 206 -16.83 8.38 -0.64
N GLU A 207 -17.31 9.55 -0.19
CA GLU A 207 -17.85 9.71 1.17
C GLU A 207 -18.96 8.71 1.48
N ARG A 208 -19.86 8.43 0.52
CA ARG A 208 -20.98 7.49 0.72
C ARG A 208 -20.56 6.06 1.04
N LEU A 209 -19.37 5.64 0.59
CA LEU A 209 -18.81 4.29 0.82
C LEU A 209 -17.97 4.20 2.09
N ARG A 210 -17.77 5.32 2.80
CA ARG A 210 -17.00 5.39 4.02
C ARG A 210 -17.83 4.97 5.23
N SER A 211 -17.16 4.34 6.19
CA SER A 211 -17.76 3.96 7.47
C SER A 211 -16.78 4.24 8.61
N ARG A 212 -17.27 4.80 9.69
CA ARG A 212 -16.48 5.07 10.91
C ARG A 212 -15.77 3.82 11.47
N TRP A 213 -16.35 2.64 11.21
CA TRP A 213 -15.80 1.36 11.68
C TRP A 213 -14.54 0.92 10.93
N PHE A 214 -14.32 1.48 9.75
CA PHE A 214 -13.20 1.11 8.87
C PHE A 214 -12.18 2.23 8.68
N ASP A 215 -12.47 3.46 9.12
CA ASP A 215 -11.56 4.59 8.93
C ASP A 215 -10.20 4.39 9.58
N ASP A 216 -10.16 3.76 10.76
CA ASP A 216 -8.87 3.48 11.41
C ASP A 216 -8.09 2.38 10.67
N ILE A 217 -8.77 1.42 10.04
CA ILE A 217 -8.12 0.43 9.16
C ILE A 217 -7.53 1.13 7.94
N LEU A 218 -8.29 2.02 7.29
CA LEU A 218 -7.81 2.78 6.13
C LEU A 218 -6.58 3.64 6.47
N LYS A 219 -6.58 4.30 7.63
CA LYS A 219 -5.44 5.08 8.12
C LYS A 219 -4.16 4.25 8.29
N ASN A 220 -4.31 2.98 8.68
CA ASN A 220 -3.18 2.08 8.87
C ASN A 220 -2.78 1.31 7.59
N THR A 221 -3.66 1.26 6.60
CA THR A 221 -3.42 0.54 5.35
C THR A 221 -2.60 1.39 4.38
N PHE A 222 -2.96 2.66 4.20
CA PHE A 222 -2.34 3.52 3.21
C PHE A 222 -1.18 4.32 3.80
N ILE A 223 -0.04 4.34 3.09
CA ILE A 223 1.12 5.13 3.52
C ILE A 223 0.82 6.63 3.52
N ASN A 224 -0.04 7.09 2.61
CA ASN A 224 -0.47 8.47 2.44
C ASN A 224 -1.93 8.68 2.90
N SER A 225 -2.32 8.05 3.98
CA SER A 225 -3.71 8.08 4.49
C SER A 225 -4.20 9.48 4.85
N GLU A 226 -3.31 10.43 5.08
CA GLU A 226 -3.65 11.85 5.32
C GLU A 226 -4.27 12.55 4.10
N MET A 227 -4.08 11.98 2.90
CA MET A 227 -4.71 12.49 1.67
C MET A 227 -6.20 12.12 1.59
N ILE A 228 -6.62 11.11 2.35
CA ILE A 228 -8.00 10.65 2.37
C ILE A 228 -8.84 11.63 3.19
N GLN A 229 -9.87 12.18 2.59
CA GLN A 229 -10.71 13.17 3.24
C GLN A 229 -11.40 12.61 4.49
N ALA A 230 -11.40 13.39 5.56
CA ALA A 230 -12.13 13.05 6.76
C ALA A 230 -13.65 13.19 6.51
N VAL A 231 -14.42 12.24 7.05
CA VAL A 231 -15.89 12.23 6.96
C VAL A 231 -16.47 12.65 8.30
N ASP A 232 -17.40 13.62 8.28
CA ASP A 232 -18.17 14.00 9.48
C ASP A 232 -19.38 13.06 9.65
N TYR A 233 -19.17 11.98 10.36
CA TYR A 233 -20.22 11.00 10.63
C TYR A 233 -21.34 11.54 11.54
N SER A 234 -21.12 12.61 12.31
CA SER A 234 -22.15 13.18 13.19
C SER A 234 -23.32 13.77 12.39
N GLN A 235 -23.03 14.39 11.28
CA GLN A 235 -24.07 14.90 10.37
C GLN A 235 -24.83 13.76 9.70
N ARG A 236 -24.14 12.68 9.37
CA ARG A 236 -24.76 11.48 8.78
C ARG A 236 -25.80 10.88 9.73
N TYR A 237 -25.50 10.76 11.03
CA TYR A 237 -26.42 10.25 12.05
C TYR A 237 -27.59 11.19 12.32
N ASN A 238 -27.36 12.48 12.36
CA ASN A 238 -28.40 13.47 12.58
C ASN A 238 -29.41 13.52 11.42
N ASN A 239 -28.97 13.21 10.22
CA ASN A 239 -29.80 13.12 9.01
C ASN A 239 -30.34 11.69 8.77
N ALA A 240 -30.12 10.74 9.68
CA ALA A 240 -30.45 9.31 9.50
C ALA A 240 -31.92 9.02 9.19
N LYS A 241 -32.83 9.96 9.44
CA LYS A 241 -34.25 9.83 9.00
C LYS A 241 -34.42 9.97 7.48
N ASN A 242 -33.40 10.41 6.76
CA ASN A 242 -33.41 10.64 5.30
C ASN A 242 -32.22 9.94 4.60
N LEU A 243 -31.50 9.04 5.26
CA LEU A 243 -30.38 8.33 4.65
C LEU A 243 -30.92 7.21 3.74
N GLU A 244 -30.59 7.31 2.48
CA GLU A 244 -30.63 6.17 1.56
C GLU A 244 -29.41 5.28 1.87
N GLY A 245 -29.60 4.20 2.64
CA GLY A 245 -28.59 3.20 2.93
C GLY A 245 -28.38 2.88 4.40
N CYS A 246 -27.63 1.80 4.65
CA CYS A 246 -27.30 1.29 5.97
C CYS A 246 -25.80 0.98 6.09
N GLU A 247 -25.32 0.83 7.33
CA GLU A 247 -23.93 0.39 7.61
C GLU A 247 -23.82 -1.14 7.62
N TYR A 248 -24.92 -1.82 7.91
CA TYR A 248 -25.01 -3.27 7.95
C TYR A 248 -26.33 -3.73 7.30
N LEU A 249 -26.21 -4.42 6.17
CA LEU A 249 -27.34 -4.97 5.45
C LEU A 249 -27.48 -6.46 5.73
N ILE A 250 -28.65 -6.89 6.19
CA ILE A 250 -29.01 -8.30 6.37
C ILE A 250 -29.86 -8.69 5.16
N VAL A 251 -29.32 -9.57 4.34
CA VAL A 251 -30.07 -10.12 3.19
C VAL A 251 -30.61 -11.49 3.58
N ILE A 252 -31.92 -11.67 3.44
CA ILE A 252 -32.60 -12.93 3.74
C ILE A 252 -33.34 -13.48 2.51
N PRO A 253 -33.56 -14.79 2.41
CA PRO A 253 -34.44 -15.35 1.40
C PRO A 253 -35.89 -14.90 1.63
N ASN A 254 -36.75 -14.98 0.58
CA ASN A 254 -38.17 -14.65 0.63
C ASN A 254 -38.97 -15.71 1.44
N ARG A 255 -38.65 -15.81 2.72
CA ARG A 255 -39.24 -16.79 3.64
C ARG A 255 -39.44 -16.15 5.02
N ASP A 256 -40.66 -16.22 5.53
CA ASP A 256 -41.07 -15.59 6.78
C ASP A 256 -40.34 -16.18 8.02
N ASP A 257 -39.87 -17.42 7.94
CA ASP A 257 -39.19 -18.10 9.04
C ASP A 257 -37.78 -17.54 9.31
N PHE A 258 -37.17 -16.77 8.39
CA PHE A 258 -35.89 -16.11 8.60
C PHE A 258 -36.03 -14.73 9.27
N MET A 259 -37.18 -14.06 9.10
CA MET A 259 -37.39 -12.69 9.60
C MET A 259 -37.12 -12.54 11.11
N PRO A 260 -37.60 -13.42 12.00
CA PRO A 260 -37.39 -13.27 13.44
C PRO A 260 -35.89 -13.31 13.84
N TYR A 261 -35.08 -14.07 13.11
CA TYR A 261 -33.63 -14.13 13.36
C TYR A 261 -32.93 -12.90 12.83
N ALA A 262 -33.34 -12.40 11.66
CA ALA A 262 -32.79 -11.16 11.10
C ALA A 262 -33.12 -9.96 11.99
N GLU A 263 -34.34 -9.89 12.56
CA GLU A 263 -34.73 -8.85 13.52
C GLU A 263 -33.87 -8.88 14.78
N GLN A 264 -33.59 -10.05 15.35
CA GLN A 264 -32.71 -10.18 16.51
C GLN A 264 -31.29 -9.66 16.21
N ILE A 265 -30.76 -9.96 15.03
CA ILE A 265 -29.45 -9.46 14.61
C ILE A 265 -29.52 -7.93 14.41
N LYS A 266 -30.55 -7.42 13.78
CA LYS A 266 -30.77 -5.99 13.58
C LYS A 266 -30.83 -5.26 14.91
N ASP A 267 -31.63 -5.74 15.87
CA ASP A 267 -31.75 -5.13 17.19
C ASP A 267 -30.40 -5.09 17.89
N PHE A 268 -29.68 -6.20 17.92
CA PHE A 268 -28.33 -6.30 18.52
C PHE A 268 -27.34 -5.31 17.87
N ARG A 269 -27.36 -5.18 16.55
CA ARG A 269 -26.48 -4.23 15.84
C ARG A 269 -26.89 -2.79 16.07
N THR A 270 -28.21 -2.54 16.15
CA THR A 270 -28.76 -1.20 16.44
C THR A 270 -28.40 -0.74 17.87
N GLU A 271 -28.42 -1.64 18.86
CA GLU A 271 -27.94 -1.36 20.22
C GLU A 271 -26.45 -0.99 20.26
N GLN A 272 -25.65 -1.54 19.31
CA GLN A 272 -24.25 -1.16 19.12
C GLN A 272 -24.11 0.18 18.38
N GLY A 273 -25.19 0.82 17.98
CA GLY A 273 -25.21 2.07 17.23
C GLY A 273 -24.89 1.90 15.75
N ILE A 274 -25.09 0.71 15.19
CA ILE A 274 -24.88 0.41 13.76
C ILE A 274 -26.20 0.55 13.02
N ILE A 275 -26.27 1.38 12.00
CA ILE A 275 -27.48 1.53 11.15
C ILE A 275 -27.66 0.24 10.37
N THR A 276 -28.68 -0.53 10.74
CA THR A 276 -28.92 -1.87 10.19
C THR A 276 -30.26 -1.94 9.47
N GLU A 277 -30.25 -2.51 8.28
CA GLU A 277 -31.45 -2.80 7.50
C GLU A 277 -31.56 -4.27 7.14
N ILE A 278 -32.80 -4.72 6.92
CA ILE A 278 -33.09 -6.06 6.45
C ILE A 278 -33.73 -5.91 5.07
N MET A 279 -33.26 -6.69 4.11
CA MET A 279 -33.86 -6.78 2.77
C MET A 279 -34.03 -8.24 2.38
N THR A 280 -35.14 -8.53 1.69
CA THR A 280 -35.34 -9.83 1.05
C THR A 280 -34.69 -9.86 -0.34
N LEU A 281 -34.45 -11.06 -0.87
CA LEU A 281 -33.95 -11.20 -2.24
C LEU A 281 -34.94 -10.61 -3.28
N GLU A 282 -36.23 -10.68 -3.02
CA GLU A 282 -37.26 -10.08 -3.89
C GLU A 282 -37.17 -8.55 -3.92
N GLU A 283 -36.97 -7.90 -2.78
CA GLU A 283 -36.78 -6.44 -2.69
C GLU A 283 -35.48 -5.98 -3.39
N MET A 284 -34.49 -6.86 -3.50
CA MET A 284 -33.25 -6.61 -4.26
C MET A 284 -33.39 -6.87 -5.77
N GLY A 285 -34.53 -7.42 -6.22
CA GLY A 285 -34.75 -7.78 -7.62
C GLY A 285 -34.08 -9.07 -8.07
N CYS A 286 -33.81 -9.98 -7.14
CA CYS A 286 -33.20 -11.29 -7.38
C CYS A 286 -34.23 -12.42 -7.36
#